data_1da16f8df7952fd6c1e5eb2c490cf32c
#
_entry.id   1da16f8df7952fd6c1e5eb2c490cf32c
#
_cell.length_a   1.000
_cell.length_b   1.000
_cell.length_c   1.000
_cell.angle_alpha   90.00
_cell.angle_beta   90.00
_cell.angle_gamma   90.00
#
_symmetry.space_group_name_H-M   'P 1'
#
loop_
_entity.id
_entity.type
_entity.pdbx_description
1 polymer ?
#
loop_
_entity_poly.entity_id
_entity_poly.type
_entity_poly.pdbx_seq_one_letter_code
_entity_poly.pdbx_strand_id
1 'polypeptide(L)'
;DNIVIPIARYHEIETHGLNIMEEKCPCEAILSFEDTTYNGQALQLGFRYGDQTFTSDSALEMKKIIYRKTSGEIFFFRRNITAEEQAVQLLTDAGLRQLNDTHFSLSPEAPEKTIVEWINSHREMLQQSFHLTSNMGNTPYCLDEIRIEQSCDDEVDWFELHITVVIGNLRIPFSRFRKHILEEKREYLLPDGRMILLPEEWFSKYANLLEMGIQTEKGIRLKHTFV
;
A
#
# COMPACT_ATOMS: atom_id res chain seq x y z
N ASP A 1 16.22 -22.01 -12.92
CA ASP A 1 17.01 -20.78 -13.03
C ASP A 1 16.95 -20.24 -14.43
N ASN A 2 16.34 -19.08 -14.63
CA ASN A 2 16.27 -18.38 -15.90
C ASN A 2 17.48 -17.45 -16.05
N ILE A 3 18.02 -17.33 -17.27
CA ILE A 3 19.06 -16.38 -17.59
C ILE A 3 18.42 -15.22 -18.35
N VAL A 4 18.50 -14.02 -17.80
CA VAL A 4 18.15 -12.79 -18.53
C VAL A 4 19.34 -12.42 -19.39
N ILE A 5 19.12 -12.28 -20.70
CA ILE A 5 20.16 -11.86 -21.63
C ILE A 5 20.03 -10.34 -21.80
N PRO A 6 20.97 -9.55 -21.30
CA PRO A 6 20.96 -8.11 -21.53
C PRO A 6 21.25 -7.87 -23.02
N ILE A 7 20.29 -7.29 -23.73
CA ILE A 7 20.46 -6.91 -25.12
C ILE A 7 20.81 -5.44 -25.16
N ALA A 8 21.83 -5.10 -25.95
CA ALA A 8 22.16 -3.72 -26.23
C ALA A 8 20.92 -2.98 -26.80
N ARG A 9 20.63 -1.85 -26.22
CA ARG A 9 19.38 -1.09 -26.23
C ARG A 9 18.84 -0.68 -27.61
N TYR A 10 19.55 -0.92 -28.72
CA TYR A 10 19.30 -0.25 -30.01
C TYR A 10 19.41 -1.13 -31.25
N HIS A 11 19.56 -2.46 -31.15
CA HIS A 11 19.68 -3.30 -32.33
C HIS A 11 18.62 -4.39 -32.36
N GLU A 12 17.90 -4.50 -33.47
CA GLU A 12 17.19 -5.73 -33.80
C GLU A 12 18.25 -6.84 -33.94
N ILE A 13 18.18 -7.82 -33.06
CA ILE A 13 19.03 -8.98 -33.16
C ILE A 13 18.43 -9.87 -34.25
N GLU A 14 19.15 -10.04 -35.38
CA GLU A 14 18.83 -11.05 -36.35
C GLU A 14 19.14 -12.42 -35.75
N THR A 15 18.12 -13.17 -35.42
CA THR A 15 18.19 -14.46 -34.73
C THR A 15 18.20 -15.59 -35.77
N HIS A 16 19.21 -15.62 -36.66
CA HIS A 16 19.33 -16.70 -37.61
C HIS A 16 19.51 -18.05 -36.90
N GLY A 17 18.49 -18.92 -37.01
CA GLY A 17 18.52 -20.27 -36.46
C GLY A 17 18.09 -20.43 -35.00
N LEU A 18 17.71 -19.36 -34.31
CA LEU A 18 17.13 -19.43 -32.96
C LEU A 18 15.60 -19.29 -33.03
N ASN A 19 14.90 -20.24 -32.43
CA ASN A 19 13.45 -20.17 -32.30
C ASN A 19 13.13 -19.33 -31.04
N ILE A 20 12.87 -18.01 -31.22
CA ILE A 20 12.53 -17.12 -30.14
C ILE A 20 11.02 -16.87 -30.16
N MET A 21 10.35 -17.23 -29.07
CA MET A 21 8.90 -17.08 -28.94
C MET A 21 8.55 -15.81 -28.15
N GLU A 22 7.53 -15.07 -28.61
CA GLU A 22 6.97 -13.98 -27.84
C GLU A 22 6.02 -14.54 -26.78
N GLU A 23 6.32 -14.30 -25.50
CA GLU A 23 5.42 -14.61 -24.42
C GLU A 23 4.52 -13.39 -24.17
N LYS A 24 3.24 -13.52 -24.54
CA LYS A 24 2.24 -12.46 -24.34
C LYS A 24 1.69 -12.54 -22.92
N CYS A 25 2.12 -11.63 -22.08
CA CYS A 25 1.61 -11.48 -20.73
C CYS A 25 0.90 -10.14 -20.57
N PRO A 26 -0.16 -10.08 -19.76
CA PRO A 26 -0.76 -8.80 -19.38
C PRO A 26 0.27 -7.96 -18.63
N CYS A 27 0.17 -6.65 -18.77
CA CYS A 27 0.90 -5.69 -17.96
C CYS A 27 0.21 -5.58 -16.62
N GLU A 28 0.91 -5.90 -15.53
CA GLU A 28 0.44 -5.68 -14.17
C GLU A 28 1.24 -4.56 -13.52
N ALA A 29 0.58 -3.46 -13.21
CA ALA A 29 1.20 -2.35 -12.48
C ALA A 29 1.35 -2.72 -11.00
N ILE A 30 2.57 -2.67 -10.49
CA ILE A 30 2.90 -2.95 -9.09
C ILE A 30 3.24 -1.62 -8.43
N LEU A 31 2.58 -1.33 -7.33
CA LEU A 31 2.85 -0.16 -6.52
C LEU A 31 3.38 -0.60 -5.16
N SER A 32 4.62 -0.27 -4.88
CA SER A 32 5.27 -0.55 -3.60
C SER A 32 5.48 0.73 -2.80
N PHE A 33 5.27 0.63 -1.50
CA PHE A 33 5.56 1.72 -0.60
C PHE A 33 7.03 1.64 -0.17
N GLU A 34 7.76 2.75 -0.26
CA GLU A 34 9.15 2.85 0.17
C GLU A 34 9.36 4.04 1.11
N ASP A 35 10.08 3.80 2.20
CA ASP A 35 10.60 4.86 3.05
C ASP A 35 11.95 5.32 2.48
N THR A 36 11.92 6.42 1.74
CA THR A 36 13.12 6.93 1.10
C THR A 36 13.85 7.88 2.04
N THR A 37 15.13 7.61 2.25
CA THR A 37 16.04 8.42 3.11
C THR A 37 16.19 9.88 2.67
N TYR A 38 15.71 10.25 1.47
CA TYR A 38 15.97 11.57 0.89
C TYR A 38 14.83 12.58 1.01
N ASN A 39 13.57 12.17 1.10
CA ASN A 39 12.42 13.10 1.16
C ASN A 39 11.16 12.51 1.81
N GLY A 40 11.30 11.50 2.67
CA GLY A 40 10.14 10.89 3.31
C GLY A 40 9.50 9.77 2.48
N GLN A 41 8.23 9.53 2.72
CA GLN A 41 7.49 8.40 2.16
C GLN A 41 7.21 8.59 0.65
N ALA A 42 7.48 7.57 -0.14
CA ALA A 42 7.22 7.53 -1.57
C ALA A 42 6.58 6.21 -2.00
N LEU A 43 5.93 6.22 -3.15
CA LEU A 43 5.45 5.02 -3.83
C LEU A 43 6.34 4.75 -5.02
N GLN A 44 6.80 3.51 -5.14
CA GLN A 44 7.54 3.04 -6.31
C GLN A 44 6.59 2.30 -7.25
N LEU A 45 6.56 2.70 -8.51
CA LEU A 45 5.81 2.06 -9.58
C LEU A 45 6.74 1.15 -10.38
N GLY A 46 6.32 -0.10 -10.55
CA GLY A 46 6.95 -1.09 -11.41
C GLY A 46 5.91 -1.81 -12.26
N PHE A 47 6.35 -2.55 -13.28
CA PHE A 47 5.47 -3.28 -14.17
C PHE A 47 5.91 -4.74 -14.27
N ARG A 48 4.98 -5.65 -14.07
CA ARG A 48 5.20 -7.10 -14.16
C ARG A 48 4.56 -7.68 -15.41
N TYR A 49 5.32 -8.50 -16.08
CA TYR A 49 4.91 -9.29 -17.25
C TYR A 49 5.27 -10.75 -16.98
N GLY A 50 4.30 -11.56 -16.58
CA GLY A 50 4.55 -12.93 -16.12
C GLY A 50 5.48 -12.98 -14.92
N ASP A 51 6.65 -13.59 -15.05
CA ASP A 51 7.68 -13.68 -14.02
C ASP A 51 8.73 -12.55 -14.09
N GLN A 52 8.58 -11.61 -15.03
CA GLN A 52 9.52 -10.52 -15.25
C GLN A 52 8.97 -9.17 -14.75
N THR A 53 9.80 -8.45 -14.02
CA THR A 53 9.49 -7.09 -13.59
C THR A 53 10.39 -6.10 -14.31
N PHE A 54 9.76 -5.04 -14.83
CA PHE A 54 10.44 -3.88 -15.37
C PHE A 54 10.29 -2.74 -14.38
N THR A 55 11.41 -2.11 -14.04
CA THR A 55 11.43 -0.82 -13.37
C THR A 55 11.65 0.26 -14.42
N SER A 56 11.34 1.49 -14.13
CA SER A 56 11.43 2.56 -15.14
C SER A 56 12.87 2.95 -15.47
N ASP A 57 13.86 2.58 -14.65
CA ASP A 57 15.28 2.65 -15.07
C ASP A 57 15.54 1.86 -16.36
N SER A 58 14.61 0.96 -16.67
CA SER A 58 14.54 0.23 -17.93
C SER A 58 13.66 0.92 -18.98
N ALA A 59 13.38 2.22 -18.90
CA ALA A 59 12.56 2.94 -19.89
C ALA A 59 13.00 2.73 -21.35
N LEU A 60 14.26 2.43 -21.54
CA LEU A 60 14.85 2.11 -22.85
C LEU A 60 14.76 0.61 -23.20
N GLU A 61 14.37 -0.26 -22.27
CA GLU A 61 14.19 -1.68 -22.52
C GLU A 61 12.75 -1.96 -22.97
N MET A 62 12.53 -1.98 -24.28
CA MET A 62 11.23 -2.32 -24.87
C MET A 62 10.92 -3.82 -24.82
N LYS A 63 11.94 -4.65 -24.67
CA LYS A 63 11.86 -6.12 -24.67
C LYS A 63 12.85 -6.68 -23.69
N LYS A 64 12.50 -7.80 -23.07
CA LYS A 64 13.39 -8.61 -22.22
C LYS A 64 13.46 -10.02 -22.76
N ILE A 65 14.66 -10.49 -23.06
CA ILE A 65 14.89 -11.85 -23.58
C ILE A 65 15.34 -12.75 -22.43
N ILE A 66 14.75 -13.93 -22.36
CA ILE A 66 14.98 -14.91 -21.30
C ILE A 66 15.25 -16.25 -21.91
N TYR A 67 16.34 -16.87 -21.49
CA TYR A 67 16.64 -18.28 -21.75
C TYR A 67 16.17 -19.14 -20.58
N ARG A 68 15.21 -20.03 -20.84
CA ARG A 68 14.66 -20.98 -19.85
C ARG A 68 15.51 -22.25 -19.87
N LYS A 69 16.40 -22.42 -18.92
CA LYS A 69 17.31 -23.57 -18.81
C LYS A 69 16.57 -24.93 -18.79
N THR A 70 15.40 -24.98 -18.21
CA THR A 70 14.61 -26.22 -18.06
C THR A 70 14.05 -26.75 -19.36
N SER A 71 13.64 -25.85 -20.27
CA SER A 71 13.09 -26.23 -21.59
C SER A 71 14.07 -26.03 -22.75
N GLY A 72 15.16 -25.29 -22.53
CA GLY A 72 16.08 -24.89 -23.59
C GLY A 72 15.52 -23.83 -24.54
N GLU A 73 14.41 -23.21 -24.18
CA GLU A 73 13.69 -22.26 -25.04
C GLU A 73 14.09 -20.85 -24.74
N ILE A 74 14.02 -19.99 -25.74
CA ILE A 74 14.26 -18.56 -25.63
C ILE A 74 12.93 -17.83 -25.81
N PHE A 75 12.58 -16.99 -24.84
CA PHE A 75 11.38 -16.18 -24.87
C PHE A 75 11.74 -14.70 -24.82
N PHE A 76 10.86 -13.86 -25.32
CA PHE A 76 10.93 -12.45 -25.03
C PHE A 76 9.57 -11.91 -24.56
N PHE A 77 9.63 -10.97 -23.65
CA PHE A 77 8.50 -10.17 -23.20
C PHE A 77 8.59 -8.80 -23.84
N ARG A 78 7.48 -8.32 -24.39
CA ARG A 78 7.37 -6.95 -24.93
C ARG A 78 6.56 -6.12 -23.95
N ARG A 79 7.06 -4.93 -23.61
CA ARG A 79 6.34 -3.97 -22.77
C ARG A 79 5.14 -3.39 -23.51
N ASN A 80 4.06 -3.16 -22.77
CA ASN A 80 2.89 -2.43 -23.23
C ASN A 80 2.97 -0.99 -22.72
N ILE A 81 3.69 -0.15 -23.45
CA ILE A 81 3.96 1.23 -23.05
C ILE A 81 2.67 2.03 -22.81
N THR A 82 1.64 1.81 -23.63
CA THR A 82 0.34 2.50 -23.45
C THR A 82 -0.30 2.16 -22.10
N ALA A 83 -0.26 0.90 -21.67
CA ALA A 83 -0.80 0.50 -20.37
C ALA A 83 0.04 1.06 -19.22
N GLU A 84 1.36 1.12 -19.38
CA GLU A 84 2.26 1.71 -18.40
C GLU A 84 2.05 3.22 -18.24
N GLU A 85 1.92 3.95 -19.36
CA GLU A 85 1.59 5.38 -19.37
C GLU A 85 0.23 5.66 -18.71
N GLN A 86 -0.76 4.81 -18.95
CA GLN A 86 -2.07 4.91 -18.28
C GLN A 86 -1.96 4.77 -16.77
N ALA A 87 -1.13 3.84 -16.28
CA ALA A 87 -0.90 3.68 -14.84
C ALA A 87 -0.21 4.91 -14.22
N VAL A 88 0.78 5.49 -14.91
CA VAL A 88 1.42 6.75 -14.50
C VAL A 88 0.40 7.89 -14.45
N GLN A 89 -0.45 8.00 -15.47
CA GLN A 89 -1.46 9.05 -15.55
C GLN A 89 -2.49 8.94 -14.42
N LEU A 90 -2.93 7.70 -14.09
CA LEU A 90 -3.85 7.46 -12.97
C LEU A 90 -3.30 7.97 -11.63
N LEU A 91 -2.01 7.73 -11.34
CA LEU A 91 -1.38 8.21 -10.11
C LEU A 91 -1.27 9.74 -10.09
N THR A 92 -0.95 10.34 -11.23
CA THR A 92 -0.82 11.79 -11.38
C THR A 92 -2.19 12.48 -11.24
N ASP A 93 -3.23 11.94 -11.88
CA ASP A 93 -4.60 12.45 -11.79
C ASP A 93 -5.17 12.32 -10.36
N ALA A 94 -4.72 11.32 -9.61
CA ALA A 94 -5.04 11.13 -8.21
C ALA A 94 -4.23 12.05 -7.25
N GLY A 95 -3.44 12.98 -7.79
CA GLY A 95 -2.76 14.04 -7.04
C GLY A 95 -1.36 13.68 -6.57
N LEU A 96 -0.76 12.59 -7.05
CA LEU A 96 0.66 12.31 -6.80
C LEU A 96 1.54 13.06 -7.77
N ARG A 97 2.68 13.52 -7.27
CA ARG A 97 3.76 14.09 -8.08
C ARG A 97 4.80 13.03 -8.38
N GLN A 98 5.16 12.89 -9.63
CA GLN A 98 6.27 12.06 -10.05
C GLN A 98 7.61 12.71 -9.64
N LEU A 99 8.42 12.01 -8.86
CA LEU A 99 9.75 12.45 -8.41
C LEU A 99 10.82 12.12 -9.44
N ASN A 100 10.71 10.95 -10.01
CA ASN A 100 11.56 10.41 -11.07
C ASN A 100 10.75 9.37 -11.85
N ASP A 101 11.39 8.65 -12.74
CA ASP A 101 10.71 7.70 -13.60
C ASP A 101 9.93 6.59 -12.84
N THR A 102 10.29 6.25 -11.59
CA THR A 102 9.65 5.18 -10.79
C THR A 102 8.92 5.67 -9.55
N HIS A 103 9.30 6.82 -9.00
CA HIS A 103 8.86 7.23 -7.68
C HIS A 103 7.85 8.36 -7.74
N PHE A 104 6.82 8.21 -6.92
CA PHE A 104 5.72 9.16 -6.75
C PHE A 104 5.60 9.56 -5.29
N SER A 105 5.30 10.82 -5.03
CA SER A 105 5.08 11.35 -3.69
C SER A 105 3.93 12.34 -3.69
N LEU A 106 3.46 12.69 -2.50
CA LEU A 106 2.50 13.76 -2.35
C LEU A 106 3.11 15.10 -2.75
N SER A 107 2.27 16.02 -3.22
CA SER A 107 2.71 17.38 -3.49
C SER A 107 3.14 18.05 -2.18
N PRO A 108 4.24 18.85 -2.19
CA PRO A 108 4.66 19.62 -1.02
C PRO A 108 3.62 20.63 -0.52
N GLU A 109 2.62 20.94 -1.37
CA GLU A 109 1.52 21.85 -1.04
C GLU A 109 0.44 21.22 -0.14
N ALA A 110 0.52 19.90 0.10
CA ALA A 110 -0.37 19.17 1.01
C ALA A 110 0.41 18.53 2.17
N PRO A 111 1.06 19.31 3.04
CA PRO A 111 1.98 18.80 4.05
C PRO A 111 1.28 18.01 5.18
N GLU A 112 -0.04 18.09 5.28
CA GLU A 112 -0.82 17.47 6.35
C GLU A 112 -1.21 16.02 6.07
N LYS A 113 -1.09 15.55 4.81
CA LYS A 113 -1.44 14.18 4.43
C LYS A 113 -0.21 13.30 4.30
N THR A 114 -0.29 12.11 4.88
CA THR A 114 0.72 11.08 4.66
C THR A 114 0.38 10.25 3.41
N ILE A 115 1.40 9.60 2.83
CA ILE A 115 1.19 8.70 1.68
C ILE A 115 0.24 7.55 2.04
N VAL A 116 0.25 7.10 3.30
CA VAL A 116 -0.64 6.02 3.78
C VAL A 116 -2.11 6.50 3.82
N GLU A 117 -2.35 7.74 4.21
CA GLU A 117 -3.70 8.33 4.15
C GLU A 117 -4.19 8.50 2.72
N TRP A 118 -3.27 8.89 1.83
CA TRP A 118 -3.57 8.98 0.41
C TRP A 118 -3.94 7.58 -0.15
N ILE A 119 -3.17 6.53 0.19
CA ILE A 119 -3.48 5.14 -0.18
C ILE A 119 -4.87 4.74 0.32
N ASN A 120 -5.20 5.06 1.57
CA ASN A 120 -6.48 4.72 2.17
C ASN A 120 -7.65 5.45 1.48
N SER A 121 -7.47 6.73 1.13
CA SER A 121 -8.50 7.52 0.44
C SER A 121 -8.72 7.12 -1.04
N HIS A 122 -7.72 6.49 -1.68
CA HIS A 122 -7.80 6.04 -3.07
C HIS A 122 -7.83 4.51 -3.21
N ARG A 123 -8.19 3.81 -2.13
CA ARG A 123 -8.13 2.34 -2.04
C ARG A 123 -8.84 1.60 -3.16
N GLU A 124 -10.07 1.99 -3.48
CA GLU A 124 -10.84 1.32 -4.54
C GLU A 124 -10.16 1.42 -5.91
N MET A 125 -9.70 2.61 -6.27
CA MET A 125 -8.97 2.84 -7.52
C MET A 125 -7.67 2.03 -7.55
N LEU A 126 -6.92 2.04 -6.44
CA LEU A 126 -5.66 1.31 -6.35
C LEU A 126 -5.85 -0.20 -6.45
N GLN A 127 -6.86 -0.78 -5.78
CA GLN A 127 -7.15 -2.21 -5.86
C GLN A 127 -7.60 -2.66 -7.25
N GLN A 128 -8.26 -1.78 -8.03
CA GLN A 128 -8.70 -2.08 -9.39
C GLN A 128 -7.56 -2.02 -10.42
N SER A 129 -6.58 -1.15 -10.19
CA SER A 129 -5.58 -0.80 -11.21
C SER A 129 -4.15 -1.25 -10.87
N PHE A 130 -3.86 -1.54 -9.60
CA PHE A 130 -2.51 -1.82 -9.12
C PHE A 130 -2.45 -3.03 -8.21
N HIS A 131 -1.35 -3.75 -8.29
CA HIS A 131 -0.99 -4.72 -7.27
C HIS A 131 -0.16 -4.02 -6.17
N LEU A 132 -0.78 -3.83 -4.99
CA LEU A 132 -0.11 -3.15 -3.88
C LEU A 132 0.82 -4.11 -3.13
N THR A 133 2.07 -3.70 -2.93
CA THR A 133 3.05 -4.41 -2.13
C THR A 133 3.59 -3.49 -1.04
N SER A 134 3.70 -3.99 0.18
CA SER A 134 4.27 -3.27 1.32
C SER A 134 5.68 -3.78 1.61
N ASN A 135 6.67 -3.31 0.89
CA ASN A 135 8.06 -3.52 1.26
C ASN A 135 8.57 -2.26 1.96
N MET A 136 8.28 -2.16 3.25
CA MET A 136 8.81 -1.08 4.07
C MET A 136 9.88 -1.65 4.98
N GLY A 137 11.10 -1.17 4.86
CA GLY A 137 12.19 -1.36 5.78
C GLY A 137 12.06 -2.58 6.71
N ASN A 138 12.28 -2.41 8.01
CA ASN A 138 12.11 -3.50 8.99
C ASN A 138 10.67 -3.65 9.53
N THR A 139 9.74 -2.73 9.23
CA THR A 139 8.37 -2.78 9.75
C THR A 139 7.37 -2.48 8.64
N PRO A 140 6.68 -3.50 8.10
CA PRO A 140 5.70 -3.29 7.04
C PRO A 140 4.47 -2.54 7.56
N TYR A 141 4.01 -1.53 6.81
CA TYR A 141 2.73 -0.90 7.10
C TYR A 141 1.57 -1.77 6.63
N CYS A 142 0.54 -1.85 7.46
CA CYS A 142 -0.69 -2.53 7.12
C CYS A 142 -1.55 -1.61 6.25
N LEU A 143 -1.81 -2.02 5.03
CA LEU A 143 -2.68 -1.33 4.07
C LEU A 143 -4.12 -1.84 4.11
N ASP A 144 -4.46 -2.73 5.05
CA ASP A 144 -5.81 -3.25 5.21
C ASP A 144 -6.77 -2.12 5.64
N GLU A 145 -8.02 -2.25 5.23
CA GLU A 145 -9.07 -1.34 5.66
C GLU A 145 -9.27 -1.41 7.19
N ILE A 146 -9.38 -0.25 7.82
CA ILE A 146 -9.68 -0.14 9.25
C ILE A 146 -11.18 0.11 9.40
N ARG A 147 -11.88 -0.84 10.02
CA ARG A 147 -13.31 -0.73 10.32
C ARG A 147 -13.56 -0.74 11.82
N ILE A 148 -14.57 0.00 12.25
CA ILE A 148 -15.02 0.02 13.64
C ILE A 148 -16.35 -0.72 13.74
N GLU A 149 -16.39 -1.72 14.61
CA GLU A 149 -17.62 -2.37 15.05
C GLU A 149 -17.92 -1.89 16.47
N GLN A 150 -19.15 -1.45 16.70
CA GLN A 150 -19.57 -0.96 18.01
C GLN A 150 -20.89 -1.58 18.43
N SER A 151 -21.00 -1.89 19.73
CA SER A 151 -22.24 -2.28 20.39
C SER A 151 -22.32 -1.61 21.76
N CYS A 152 -23.50 -1.45 22.28
CA CYS A 152 -23.75 -0.79 23.55
C CYS A 152 -24.63 -1.68 24.42
N ASP A 153 -24.21 -1.89 25.66
CA ASP A 153 -25.04 -2.48 26.70
C ASP A 153 -25.52 -1.35 27.62
N ASP A 154 -26.83 -1.23 27.76
CA ASP A 154 -27.49 -0.17 28.53
C ASP A 154 -27.92 -0.70 29.91
N GLU A 155 -27.41 -0.07 30.97
CA GLU A 155 -27.77 -0.33 32.36
C GLU A 155 -28.38 0.93 32.99
N VAL A 156 -29.02 0.80 34.15
CA VAL A 156 -29.81 1.89 34.77
C VAL A 156 -28.99 3.17 35.00
N ASP A 157 -27.74 3.06 35.46
CA ASP A 157 -26.88 4.20 35.82
C ASP A 157 -25.68 4.39 34.86
N TRP A 158 -25.43 3.40 34.02
CA TRP A 158 -24.24 3.34 33.17
C TRP A 158 -24.59 2.70 31.83
N PHE A 159 -23.88 3.11 30.81
CA PHE A 159 -23.82 2.33 29.58
C PHE A 159 -22.39 1.87 29.29
N GLU A 160 -22.24 0.68 28.78
CA GLU A 160 -20.96 0.11 28.41
C GLU A 160 -20.85 0.04 26.88
N LEU A 161 -19.90 0.79 26.33
CA LEU A 161 -19.66 0.87 24.91
C LEU A 161 -18.55 -0.11 24.54
N HIS A 162 -18.89 -1.10 23.74
CA HIS A 162 -17.96 -2.07 23.19
C HIS A 162 -17.56 -1.63 21.80
N ILE A 163 -16.29 -1.25 21.63
CA ILE A 163 -15.74 -0.85 20.34
C ILE A 163 -14.62 -1.81 19.97
N THR A 164 -14.73 -2.43 18.81
CA THR A 164 -13.71 -3.31 18.24
C THR A 164 -13.23 -2.74 16.92
N VAL A 165 -11.92 -2.63 16.77
CA VAL A 165 -11.27 -2.26 15.51
C VAL A 165 -10.96 -3.54 14.75
N VAL A 166 -11.42 -3.60 13.51
CA VAL A 166 -11.18 -4.71 12.58
C VAL A 166 -10.22 -4.25 11.50
N ILE A 167 -9.10 -4.97 11.36
CA ILE A 167 -8.04 -4.66 10.38
C ILE A 167 -7.67 -5.98 9.70
N GLY A 168 -8.14 -6.19 8.47
CA GLY A 168 -8.02 -7.49 7.83
C GLY A 168 -8.64 -8.59 8.68
N ASN A 169 -7.82 -9.54 9.15
CA ASN A 169 -8.24 -10.64 10.03
C ASN A 169 -8.08 -10.34 11.53
N LEU A 170 -7.51 -9.20 11.89
CA LEU A 170 -7.28 -8.80 13.27
C LEU A 170 -8.52 -8.12 13.85
N ARG A 171 -8.85 -8.45 15.10
CA ARG A 171 -9.92 -7.83 15.89
C ARG A 171 -9.28 -7.32 17.18
N ILE A 172 -9.21 -6.00 17.34
CA ILE A 172 -8.49 -5.35 18.45
C ILE A 172 -9.49 -4.50 19.24
N PRO A 173 -9.61 -4.71 20.55
CA PRO A 173 -10.42 -3.81 21.39
C PRO A 173 -9.94 -2.36 21.27
N PHE A 174 -10.86 -1.43 21.07
CA PHE A 174 -10.53 -0.02 20.87
C PHE A 174 -9.75 0.57 22.05
N SER A 175 -9.97 0.06 23.25
CA SER A 175 -9.24 0.43 24.46
C SER A 175 -7.71 0.30 24.36
N ARG A 176 -7.21 -0.57 23.46
CA ARG A 176 -5.77 -0.73 23.20
C ARG A 176 -5.14 0.51 22.56
N PHE A 177 -5.94 1.29 21.86
CA PHE A 177 -5.48 2.51 21.19
C PHE A 177 -5.53 3.75 22.11
N ARG A 178 -6.12 3.64 23.32
CA ARG A 178 -6.34 4.74 24.26
C ARG A 178 -5.09 5.60 24.46
N LYS A 179 -3.96 4.97 24.78
CA LYS A 179 -2.69 5.67 25.03
C LYS A 179 -2.24 6.47 23.80
N HIS A 180 -2.32 5.87 22.61
CA HIS A 180 -1.92 6.52 21.36
C HIS A 180 -2.84 7.70 21.02
N ILE A 181 -4.15 7.55 21.22
CA ILE A 181 -5.13 8.61 20.96
C ILE A 181 -4.91 9.77 21.92
N LEU A 182 -4.75 9.52 23.23
CA LEU A 182 -4.54 10.57 24.22
C LEU A 182 -3.16 11.25 24.11
N GLU A 183 -2.16 10.57 23.60
CA GLU A 183 -0.83 11.12 23.33
C GLU A 183 -0.66 11.66 21.91
N GLU A 184 -1.74 11.70 21.12
CA GLU A 184 -1.77 12.14 19.71
C GLU A 184 -0.76 11.39 18.81
N LYS A 185 -0.45 10.13 19.17
CA LYS A 185 0.45 9.26 18.41
C LYS A 185 -0.32 8.49 17.35
N ARG A 186 -0.02 8.76 16.11
CA ARG A 186 -0.72 8.15 14.96
C ARG A 186 -0.27 6.74 14.65
N GLU A 187 1.00 6.43 14.88
CA GLU A 187 1.57 5.11 14.58
C GLU A 187 1.24 4.10 15.68
N TYR A 188 0.70 2.96 15.29
CA TYR A 188 0.40 1.86 16.19
C TYR A 188 0.93 0.54 15.64
N LEU A 189 1.73 -0.17 16.43
CA LEU A 189 2.27 -1.48 16.10
C LEU A 189 1.22 -2.57 16.36
N LEU A 190 0.82 -3.28 15.31
CA LEU A 190 -0.11 -4.40 15.39
C LEU A 190 0.54 -5.63 16.06
N PRO A 191 -0.26 -6.54 16.63
CA PRO A 191 0.26 -7.78 17.23
C PRO A 191 1.02 -8.69 16.26
N ASP A 192 0.79 -8.56 14.97
CA ASP A 192 1.48 -9.30 13.90
C ASP A 192 2.77 -8.63 13.41
N GLY A 193 3.19 -7.52 14.04
CA GLY A 193 4.40 -6.78 13.72
C GLY A 193 4.25 -5.75 12.60
N ARG A 194 3.06 -5.59 12.02
CA ARG A 194 2.79 -4.53 11.05
C ARG A 194 2.47 -3.20 11.75
N MET A 195 2.76 -2.09 11.13
CA MET A 195 2.43 -0.75 11.60
C MET A 195 1.14 -0.26 10.93
N ILE A 196 0.28 0.42 11.68
CA ILE A 196 -0.85 1.17 11.10
C ILE A 196 -0.77 2.64 11.49
N LEU A 197 -1.39 3.48 10.65
CA LEU A 197 -1.69 4.86 11.02
C LEU A 197 -3.14 4.94 11.50
N LEU A 198 -3.32 5.40 12.74
CA LEU A 198 -4.64 5.65 13.28
C LEU A 198 -5.30 6.81 12.52
N PRO A 199 -6.58 6.68 12.13
CA PRO A 199 -7.31 7.75 11.46
C PRO A 199 -7.32 9.03 12.31
N GLU A 200 -7.05 10.16 11.67
CA GLU A 200 -6.97 11.46 12.36
C GLU A 200 -8.26 11.82 13.08
N GLU A 201 -9.39 11.49 12.49
CA GLU A 201 -10.71 11.67 13.08
C GLU A 201 -10.90 10.99 14.44
N TRP A 202 -10.10 9.95 14.76
CA TRP A 202 -10.20 9.27 16.04
C TRP A 202 -9.72 10.15 17.20
N PHE A 203 -8.74 11.02 16.96
CA PHE A 203 -8.17 11.90 17.97
C PHE A 203 -9.18 12.96 18.42
N SER A 204 -9.97 13.51 17.49
CA SER A 204 -11.04 14.45 17.83
C SER A 204 -12.31 13.78 18.34
N LYS A 205 -12.70 12.67 17.70
CA LYS A 205 -13.99 12.00 17.96
C LYS A 205 -14.01 11.21 19.26
N TYR A 206 -12.91 10.54 19.59
CA TYR A 206 -12.87 9.58 20.70
C TYR A 206 -12.02 10.03 21.89
N ALA A 207 -11.27 11.14 21.81
CA ALA A 207 -10.45 11.61 22.91
C ALA A 207 -11.28 11.81 24.20
N ASN A 208 -12.37 12.57 24.12
CA ASN A 208 -13.26 12.83 25.26
C ASN A 208 -13.87 11.54 25.83
N LEU A 209 -14.29 10.62 24.96
CA LEU A 209 -14.84 9.32 25.36
C LEU A 209 -13.82 8.50 26.15
N LEU A 210 -12.56 8.47 25.69
CA LEU A 210 -11.47 7.74 26.33
C LEU A 210 -10.98 8.42 27.60
N GLU A 211 -11.08 9.72 27.70
CA GLU A 211 -10.68 10.50 28.87
C GLU A 211 -11.69 10.35 30.02
N MET A 212 -12.99 10.45 29.72
CA MET A 212 -14.07 10.40 30.71
C MET A 212 -14.53 8.98 31.05
N GLY A 213 -14.31 8.03 30.14
CA GLY A 213 -14.77 6.65 30.30
C GLY A 213 -13.86 5.82 31.21
N ILE A 214 -14.49 4.96 32.01
CA ILE A 214 -13.79 3.95 32.81
C ILE A 214 -13.54 2.74 31.92
N GLN A 215 -12.28 2.39 31.74
CA GLN A 215 -11.91 1.21 30.97
C GLN A 215 -12.29 -0.06 31.72
N THR A 216 -13.01 -0.95 31.06
CA THR A 216 -13.34 -2.30 31.54
C THR A 216 -12.62 -3.36 30.67
N GLU A 217 -12.73 -4.63 31.04
CA GLU A 217 -12.18 -5.73 30.21
C GLU A 217 -12.88 -5.83 28.85
N LYS A 218 -14.14 -5.42 28.76
CA LYS A 218 -14.98 -5.57 27.56
C LYS A 218 -15.11 -4.28 26.75
N GLY A 219 -14.95 -3.11 27.36
CA GLY A 219 -15.21 -1.85 26.67
C GLY A 219 -14.90 -0.60 27.51
N ILE A 220 -15.70 0.43 27.28
CA ILE A 220 -15.60 1.71 27.96
C ILE A 220 -16.95 1.98 28.63
N ARG A 221 -16.96 2.13 29.93
CA ARG A 221 -18.14 2.43 30.73
C ARG A 221 -18.26 3.93 30.97
N LEU A 222 -19.45 4.47 30.72
CA LEU A 222 -19.77 5.89 30.90
C LEU A 222 -21.03 6.04 31.77
N LYS A 223 -21.05 7.09 32.59
CA LYS A 223 -22.25 7.45 33.33
C LYS A 223 -23.28 8.13 32.43
N HIS A 224 -24.56 7.87 32.65
CA HIS A 224 -25.65 8.54 31.93
C HIS A 224 -25.64 10.07 32.03
N THR A 225 -24.94 10.67 33.04
CA THR A 225 -24.79 12.13 33.22
C THR A 225 -23.89 12.78 32.17
N PHE A 226 -23.19 12.02 31.33
CA PHE A 226 -22.24 12.53 30.31
C PHE A 226 -22.75 12.37 28.86
N VAL A 227 -24.02 12.06 28.67
CA VAL A 227 -24.65 11.88 27.33
C VAL A 227 -25.64 13.00 27.08
#